data_83563ec125f832117a1f08a79e5018d7
#
_entry.id   83563ec125f832117a1f08a79e5018d7
#
_cell.length_a   1.000
_cell.length_b   1.000
_cell.length_c   1.000
_cell.angle_alpha   90.00
_cell.angle_beta   90.00
_cell.angle_gamma   90.00
#
_symmetry.space_group_name_H-M   'P 1'
#
loop_
_entity.id
_entity.type
_entity.pdbx_description
1 polymer ?
#
loop_
_entity_poly.entity_id
_entity_poly.type
_entity_poly.pdbx_seq_one_letter_code
_entity_poly.pdbx_strand_id
1 'polypeptide(L)'
;MAIMIEVLNKQQKVIERHKFASHRIGLGRAYDNDLILFDKHVSPHHAELVKAEDGVWHLHDLSSLNGSFTEPDKAIDGFSAVDSGQLCWLGEQALRIYDESHPVAPAQPYNRIEQRLSQFGHWGVVTALIALMMLLEVFSMWLEVPKQERNEWPRMLIGLPLMLIGMALWPSALAVWARINQHEARFFAQLGITFAFFITWTLLDGIFSVVNFSANGASILSWLHEVTQWLVLVLMLSANFYLALQISTLRKVLLATSIGFVIILQSLDTGLLMNEFRQMLPTYDSSLMPLSYYFNDPVSQAEFSESSVELFKQVDETRLEDLKESK
;
A
#
# COMPACT_ATOMS: atom_id res chain seq x y z
N MET A 1 -0.01 32.31 32.17
CA MET A 1 0.31 30.86 32.18
C MET A 1 -0.89 30.14 31.57
N ALA A 2 -0.66 29.25 30.64
CA ALA A 2 -1.73 28.58 29.93
C ALA A 2 -1.72 27.07 30.22
N ILE A 3 -2.87 26.43 30.11
CA ILE A 3 -3.04 24.97 30.20
C ILE A 3 -3.64 24.47 28.91
N MET A 4 -3.22 23.29 28.45
CA MET A 4 -3.76 22.60 27.31
C MET A 4 -4.53 21.38 27.76
N ILE A 5 -5.78 21.25 27.31
CA ILE A 5 -6.62 20.08 27.59
C ILE A 5 -6.92 19.39 26.26
N GLU A 6 -6.54 18.12 26.19
CA GLU A 6 -6.91 17.24 25.07
C GLU A 6 -8.13 16.40 25.45
N VAL A 7 -9.15 16.45 24.63
CA VAL A 7 -10.31 15.56 24.72
C VAL A 7 -10.02 14.30 23.90
N LEU A 8 -10.17 13.13 24.53
CA LEU A 8 -9.79 11.85 23.95
C LEU A 8 -11.02 10.99 23.66
N ASN A 9 -10.95 10.16 22.63
CA ASN A 9 -11.95 9.13 22.38
C ASN A 9 -11.69 7.88 23.24
N LYS A 10 -12.59 6.86 23.16
CA LYS A 10 -12.44 5.57 23.87
C LYS A 10 -11.15 4.80 23.51
N GLN A 11 -10.50 5.13 22.39
CA GLN A 11 -9.22 4.56 21.95
C GLN A 11 -8.01 5.42 22.38
N GLN A 12 -8.23 6.40 23.25
CA GLN A 12 -7.23 7.40 23.73
C GLN A 12 -6.61 8.25 22.60
N LYS A 13 -7.29 8.39 21.46
CA LYS A 13 -6.89 9.32 20.41
C LYS A 13 -7.50 10.70 20.68
N VAL A 14 -6.72 11.74 20.41
CA VAL A 14 -7.14 13.14 20.57
C VAL A 14 -8.23 13.47 19.56
N ILE A 15 -9.38 13.95 20.05
CA ILE A 15 -10.49 14.46 19.25
C ILE A 15 -10.36 15.98 19.13
N GLU A 16 -10.16 16.66 20.25
CA GLU A 16 -10.12 18.13 20.35
C GLU A 16 -8.99 18.56 21.26
N ARG A 17 -8.52 19.79 21.06
CA ARG A 17 -7.51 20.46 21.87
C ARG A 17 -7.97 21.86 22.21
N HIS A 18 -7.98 22.17 23.51
CA HIS A 18 -8.37 23.48 23.99
C HIS A 18 -7.26 24.10 24.84
N LYS A 19 -6.95 25.37 24.59
CA LYS A 19 -5.98 26.14 25.35
C LYS A 19 -6.69 27.17 26.19
N PHE A 20 -6.46 27.15 27.48
CA PHE A 20 -7.04 28.10 28.45
C PHE A 20 -5.94 28.92 29.11
N ALA A 21 -6.24 30.22 29.34
CA ALA A 21 -5.35 31.11 30.05
C ALA A 21 -5.88 31.48 31.48
N SER A 22 -7.00 30.89 31.88
CA SER A 22 -7.64 31.08 33.18
C SER A 22 -6.98 30.22 34.24
N HIS A 23 -7.03 30.67 35.51
CA HIS A 23 -6.62 29.89 36.67
C HIS A 23 -7.70 28.93 37.18
N ARG A 24 -8.91 29.06 36.68
CA ARG A 24 -10.06 28.22 37.01
C ARG A 24 -10.80 27.91 35.72
N ILE A 25 -11.10 26.64 35.46
CA ILE A 25 -11.69 26.16 34.24
C ILE A 25 -12.80 25.17 34.60
N GLY A 26 -14.05 25.52 34.27
CA GLY A 26 -15.20 24.67 34.47
C GLY A 26 -15.31 23.62 33.38
N LEU A 27 -15.52 22.34 33.78
CA LEU A 27 -15.61 21.20 32.91
C LEU A 27 -16.98 20.52 33.07
N GLY A 28 -17.71 20.34 31.97
CA GLY A 28 -19.00 19.68 32.06
C GLY A 28 -19.82 19.75 30.78
N ARG A 29 -21.05 19.27 30.82
CA ARG A 29 -21.93 19.22 29.67
C ARG A 29 -22.78 20.49 29.50
N ALA A 30 -22.93 21.34 30.53
CA ALA A 30 -23.66 22.59 30.45
C ALA A 30 -22.91 23.62 29.62
N TYR A 31 -23.63 24.47 28.91
CA TYR A 31 -23.05 25.43 27.97
C TYR A 31 -22.35 26.62 28.60
N ASP A 32 -22.48 26.79 29.91
CA ASP A 32 -21.80 27.81 30.71
C ASP A 32 -20.45 27.34 31.25
N ASN A 33 -20.02 26.10 31.01
CA ASN A 33 -18.66 25.66 31.30
C ASN A 33 -17.66 26.19 30.27
N ASP A 34 -16.41 26.36 30.70
CA ASP A 34 -15.29 26.75 29.82
C ASP A 34 -14.94 25.66 28.82
N LEU A 35 -15.01 24.39 29.22
CA LEU A 35 -14.88 23.22 28.34
C LEU A 35 -16.19 22.43 28.34
N ILE A 36 -16.88 22.45 27.23
CA ILE A 36 -18.14 21.75 27.04
C ILE A 36 -17.84 20.32 26.53
N LEU A 37 -18.29 19.31 27.28
CA LEU A 37 -18.10 17.91 26.95
C LEU A 37 -19.44 17.28 26.57
N PHE A 38 -19.47 16.61 25.39
CA PHE A 38 -20.73 16.08 24.83
C PHE A 38 -21.10 14.67 25.30
N ASP A 39 -20.25 14.02 26.10
CA ASP A 39 -20.56 12.66 26.57
C ASP A 39 -21.73 12.67 27.57
N LYS A 40 -22.69 11.76 27.35
CA LYS A 40 -23.92 11.64 28.17
C LYS A 40 -23.66 11.26 29.65
N HIS A 41 -22.49 10.68 29.93
CA HIS A 41 -22.09 10.29 31.29
C HIS A 41 -21.38 11.42 32.06
N VAL A 42 -21.13 12.55 31.41
CA VAL A 42 -20.62 13.76 32.03
C VAL A 42 -21.77 14.58 32.60
N SER A 43 -21.69 14.96 33.88
CA SER A 43 -22.66 15.83 34.55
C SER A 43 -22.68 17.24 33.95
N PRO A 44 -23.78 18.01 34.06
CA PRO A 44 -23.83 19.40 33.55
C PRO A 44 -22.66 20.27 34.05
N HIS A 45 -22.41 20.31 35.35
CA HIS A 45 -21.21 20.85 35.98
C HIS A 45 -20.51 19.66 36.67
N HIS A 46 -19.48 19.12 36.02
CA HIS A 46 -18.90 17.85 36.43
C HIS A 46 -17.71 18.06 37.36
N ALA A 47 -16.77 18.86 36.93
CA ALA A 47 -15.54 19.15 37.66
C ALA A 47 -15.01 20.53 37.29
N GLU A 48 -14.06 21.00 38.08
CA GLU A 48 -13.29 22.19 37.76
C GLU A 48 -11.79 21.94 37.94
N LEU A 49 -11.01 22.56 37.07
CA LEU A 49 -9.56 22.61 37.15
C LEU A 49 -9.18 23.95 37.76
N VAL A 50 -8.48 23.91 38.90
CA VAL A 50 -8.03 25.08 39.66
C VAL A 50 -6.52 25.07 39.78
N LYS A 51 -5.87 26.17 39.49
CA LYS A 51 -4.43 26.32 39.71
C LYS A 51 -4.22 26.85 41.14
N ALA A 52 -3.53 26.08 41.97
CA ALA A 52 -3.20 26.47 43.35
C ALA A 52 -2.05 27.51 43.36
N GLU A 53 -1.81 28.11 44.53
CA GLU A 53 -0.76 29.14 44.74
C GLU A 53 0.66 28.57 44.52
N ASP A 54 0.85 27.26 44.72
CA ASP A 54 2.09 26.52 44.46
C ASP A 54 2.36 26.31 42.94
N GLY A 55 1.39 26.68 42.09
CA GLY A 55 1.48 26.53 40.65
C GLY A 55 1.00 25.18 40.13
N VAL A 56 0.60 24.25 40.99
CA VAL A 56 0.09 22.91 40.61
C VAL A 56 -1.39 22.99 40.21
N TRP A 57 -1.77 22.26 39.18
CA TRP A 57 -3.16 22.14 38.81
C TRP A 57 -3.86 21.04 39.61
N HIS A 58 -5.05 21.36 40.12
CA HIS A 58 -5.89 20.41 40.84
C HIS A 58 -7.22 20.23 40.13
N LEU A 59 -7.62 18.97 39.97
CA LEU A 59 -8.96 18.60 39.52
C LEU A 59 -9.86 18.43 40.76
N HIS A 60 -10.98 19.15 40.76
CA HIS A 60 -11.99 19.10 41.81
C HIS A 60 -13.30 18.60 41.23
N ASP A 61 -13.82 17.48 41.71
CA ASP A 61 -15.15 16.95 41.34
C ASP A 61 -16.25 17.75 42.02
N LEU A 62 -17.22 18.22 41.27
CA LEU A 62 -18.36 19.02 41.76
C LEU A 62 -19.56 18.13 42.16
N SER A 63 -19.32 17.04 42.85
CA SER A 63 -20.33 16.03 43.19
C SER A 63 -21.03 15.46 41.98
N SER A 64 -20.24 15.08 40.98
CA SER A 64 -20.76 14.54 39.74
C SER A 64 -21.39 13.15 39.93
N LEU A 65 -22.35 12.79 39.03
CA LEU A 65 -23.08 11.51 39.14
C LEU A 65 -22.17 10.29 38.96
N ASN A 66 -21.20 10.37 38.05
CA ASN A 66 -20.34 9.25 37.69
C ASN A 66 -18.88 9.39 38.21
N GLY A 67 -18.59 10.46 38.92
CA GLY A 67 -17.25 10.71 39.51
C GLY A 67 -16.18 11.12 38.50
N SER A 68 -15.12 11.68 39.04
CA SER A 68 -13.87 12.02 38.33
C SER A 68 -12.74 11.12 38.81
N PHE A 69 -11.82 10.75 37.91
CA PHE A 69 -10.75 9.79 38.18
C PHE A 69 -9.43 10.29 37.60
N THR A 70 -8.32 10.10 38.33
CA THR A 70 -6.95 10.34 37.85
C THR A 70 -6.18 9.04 37.56
N GLU A 71 -6.64 7.93 38.12
CA GLU A 71 -6.16 6.57 37.87
C GLU A 71 -7.37 5.64 37.70
N PRO A 72 -7.25 4.52 36.98
CA PRO A 72 -8.31 3.53 36.90
C PRO A 72 -8.77 3.12 38.32
N ASP A 73 -10.08 3.19 38.57
CA ASP A 73 -10.74 2.78 39.81
C ASP A 73 -10.45 3.64 41.06
N LYS A 74 -9.74 4.78 40.94
CA LYS A 74 -9.49 5.70 42.03
C LYS A 74 -10.27 7.00 41.83
N ALA A 75 -11.44 7.07 42.41
CA ALA A 75 -12.25 8.28 42.40
C ALA A 75 -11.55 9.42 43.14
N ILE A 76 -11.71 10.62 42.61
CA ILE A 76 -11.22 11.85 43.27
C ILE A 76 -12.20 12.22 44.38
N ASP A 77 -11.67 12.33 45.60
CA ASP A 77 -12.41 12.89 46.75
C ASP A 77 -11.84 14.28 47.04
N GLY A 78 -12.59 15.32 46.67
CA GLY A 78 -12.15 16.70 46.81
C GLY A 78 -11.18 17.15 45.70
N PHE A 79 -10.05 17.74 46.10
CA PHE A 79 -9.01 18.23 45.20
C PHE A 79 -7.92 17.18 44.96
N SER A 80 -7.67 16.83 43.73
CA SER A 80 -6.57 15.93 43.35
C SER A 80 -5.58 16.68 42.45
N ALA A 81 -4.30 16.67 42.83
CA ALA A 81 -3.24 17.23 41.99
C ALA A 81 -3.15 16.45 40.64
N VAL A 82 -2.94 17.18 39.57
CA VAL A 82 -2.84 16.62 38.22
C VAL A 82 -1.46 16.98 37.65
N ASP A 83 -0.69 15.94 37.34
CA ASP A 83 0.59 16.08 36.66
C ASP A 83 0.44 16.40 35.17
N SER A 84 1.43 17.12 34.62
CA SER A 84 1.42 17.47 33.19
C SER A 84 1.58 16.23 32.30
N GLY A 85 0.59 15.98 31.45
CA GLY A 85 0.48 14.79 30.60
C GLY A 85 -0.37 13.67 31.21
N GLN A 86 -0.89 13.87 32.42
CA GLN A 86 -1.72 12.87 33.10
C GLN A 86 -3.07 12.71 32.42
N LEU A 87 -3.55 11.46 32.39
CA LEU A 87 -4.91 11.11 31.98
C LEU A 87 -5.87 11.30 33.14
N CYS A 88 -6.99 11.96 32.90
CA CYS A 88 -8.10 12.10 33.82
C CYS A 88 -9.39 11.64 33.15
N TRP A 89 -10.33 11.12 33.89
CA TRP A 89 -11.64 10.71 33.39
C TRP A 89 -12.73 11.47 34.14
N LEU A 90 -13.70 11.98 33.38
CA LEU A 90 -14.92 12.59 33.87
C LEU A 90 -16.07 11.68 33.45
N GLY A 91 -16.51 10.79 34.35
CA GLY A 91 -17.34 9.64 33.96
C GLY A 91 -16.61 8.74 32.96
N GLU A 92 -17.13 8.61 31.72
CA GLU A 92 -16.46 7.85 30.64
C GLU A 92 -15.57 8.72 29.73
N GLN A 93 -15.60 10.05 29.84
CA GLN A 93 -14.84 10.95 28.99
C GLN A 93 -13.40 11.06 29.46
N ALA A 94 -12.47 10.61 28.66
CA ALA A 94 -11.04 10.76 28.94
C ALA A 94 -10.53 12.12 28.48
N LEU A 95 -9.74 12.76 29.35
CA LEU A 95 -9.03 14.02 29.12
C LEU A 95 -7.54 13.82 29.40
N ARG A 96 -6.69 14.59 28.73
CA ARG A 96 -5.27 14.68 29.06
C ARG A 96 -4.91 16.14 29.23
N ILE A 97 -4.25 16.43 30.36
CA ILE A 97 -4.00 17.79 30.78
C ILE A 97 -2.52 18.08 30.70
N TYR A 98 -2.14 19.18 30.05
CA TYR A 98 -0.74 19.59 29.91
C TYR A 98 -0.54 21.01 30.44
N ASP A 99 0.46 21.17 31.25
CA ASP A 99 0.93 22.50 31.64
C ASP A 99 1.78 23.13 30.51
N GLU A 100 1.90 24.46 30.55
CA GLU A 100 2.66 25.25 29.56
C GLU A 100 4.15 24.84 29.48
N SER A 101 4.70 24.33 30.59
CA SER A 101 6.09 23.85 30.69
C SER A 101 6.31 22.43 30.16
N HIS A 102 5.25 21.75 29.70
CA HIS A 102 5.38 20.35 29.24
C HIS A 102 6.37 20.22 28.05
N PRO A 103 7.37 19.33 28.15
CA PRO A 103 8.35 19.17 27.08
C PRO A 103 7.70 18.62 25.83
N VAL A 104 7.81 19.35 24.73
CA VAL A 104 7.33 18.91 23.42
C VAL A 104 8.45 18.17 22.70
N ALA A 105 8.12 17.05 22.10
CA ALA A 105 9.09 16.29 21.28
C ALA A 105 9.68 17.18 20.18
N PRO A 106 11.00 17.08 19.89
CA PRO A 106 11.63 17.86 18.84
C PRO A 106 11.02 17.55 17.48
N ALA A 107 10.98 18.57 16.62
CA ALA A 107 10.49 18.41 15.25
C ALA A 107 11.30 17.32 14.51
N GLN A 108 10.60 16.42 13.86
CA GLN A 108 11.24 15.40 13.04
C GLN A 108 11.61 16.00 11.66
N PRO A 109 12.81 15.70 11.13
CA PRO A 109 13.20 16.17 9.81
C PRO A 109 12.28 15.56 8.74
N TYR A 110 11.99 16.33 7.69
CA TYR A 110 11.23 15.85 6.55
C TYR A 110 11.86 14.58 5.97
N ASN A 111 11.06 13.55 5.82
CA ASN A 111 11.52 12.31 5.19
C ASN A 111 11.67 12.51 3.68
N ARG A 112 12.94 12.55 3.21
CA ARG A 112 13.26 12.76 1.79
C ARG A 112 12.65 11.71 0.86
N ILE A 113 12.49 10.48 1.33
CA ILE A 113 11.87 9.39 0.55
C ILE A 113 10.39 9.70 0.36
N GLU A 114 9.69 10.08 1.42
CA GLU A 114 8.28 10.43 1.38
C GLU A 114 8.02 11.62 0.45
N GLN A 115 8.87 12.63 0.50
CA GLN A 115 8.79 13.79 -0.39
C GLN A 115 9.00 13.39 -1.87
N ARG A 116 9.95 12.50 -2.17
CA ARG A 116 10.16 12.00 -3.54
C ARG A 116 8.98 11.17 -4.03
N LEU A 117 8.47 10.27 -3.20
CA LEU A 117 7.30 9.45 -3.55
C LEU A 117 6.04 10.30 -3.75
N SER A 118 5.87 11.38 -2.97
CA SER A 118 4.71 12.27 -3.11
C SER A 118 4.70 13.03 -4.45
N GLN A 119 5.86 13.20 -5.11
CA GLN A 119 5.95 13.83 -6.44
C GLN A 119 5.18 13.05 -7.51
N PHE A 120 5.06 11.73 -7.36
CA PHE A 120 4.23 10.91 -8.24
C PHE A 120 2.74 11.28 -8.16
N GLY A 121 2.32 11.97 -7.11
CA GLY A 121 0.96 12.46 -6.93
C GLY A 121 0.65 13.78 -7.63
N HIS A 122 1.62 14.41 -8.28
CA HIS A 122 1.38 15.62 -9.05
C HIS A 122 0.49 15.29 -10.25
N TRP A 123 -0.60 16.05 -10.45
CA TRP A 123 -1.61 15.74 -11.47
C TRP A 123 -0.99 15.58 -12.88
N GLY A 124 0.00 16.41 -13.23
CA GLY A 124 0.69 16.33 -14.52
C GLY A 124 1.52 15.03 -14.67
N VAL A 125 2.10 14.51 -13.58
CA VAL A 125 2.83 13.22 -13.59
C VAL A 125 1.84 12.07 -13.75
N VAL A 126 0.76 12.06 -12.97
CA VAL A 126 -0.27 11.00 -13.05
C VAL A 126 -0.89 10.94 -14.44
N THR A 127 -1.29 12.09 -15.01
CA THR A 127 -1.85 12.13 -16.36
C THR A 127 -0.86 11.69 -17.43
N ALA A 128 0.41 12.07 -17.32
CA ALA A 128 1.46 11.62 -18.23
C ALA A 128 1.69 10.10 -18.16
N LEU A 129 1.71 9.53 -16.94
CA LEU A 129 1.86 8.08 -16.75
C LEU A 129 0.64 7.31 -17.32
N ILE A 130 -0.58 7.79 -17.08
CA ILE A 130 -1.79 7.20 -17.66
C ILE A 130 -1.72 7.25 -19.20
N ALA A 131 -1.37 8.40 -19.77
CA ALA A 131 -1.26 8.57 -21.22
C ALA A 131 -0.18 7.65 -21.81
N LEU A 132 0.98 7.53 -21.15
CA LEU A 132 2.05 6.63 -21.59
C LEU A 132 1.61 5.17 -21.51
N MET A 133 0.94 4.76 -20.42
CA MET A 133 0.41 3.40 -20.28
C MET A 133 -0.59 3.07 -21.40
N MET A 134 -1.54 3.99 -21.66
CA MET A 134 -2.50 3.83 -22.75
C MET A 134 -1.82 3.73 -24.13
N LEU A 135 -0.77 4.52 -24.34
CA LEU A 135 0.00 4.45 -25.60
C LEU A 135 0.69 3.10 -25.75
N LEU A 136 1.32 2.59 -24.69
CA LEU A 136 1.97 1.28 -24.71
C LEU A 136 0.97 0.14 -24.98
N GLU A 137 -0.18 0.15 -24.31
CA GLU A 137 -1.22 -0.85 -24.51
C GLU A 137 -1.79 -0.82 -25.94
N VAL A 138 -2.09 0.36 -26.47
CA VAL A 138 -2.55 0.51 -27.85
C VAL A 138 -1.48 0.05 -28.83
N PHE A 139 -0.22 0.35 -28.54
CA PHE A 139 0.91 -0.09 -29.37
C PHE A 139 1.08 -1.61 -29.33
N SER A 140 1.00 -2.24 -28.16
CA SER A 140 1.03 -3.70 -28.00
C SER A 140 -0.11 -4.35 -28.78
N MET A 141 -1.34 -3.89 -28.61
CA MET A 141 -2.49 -4.35 -29.36
C MET A 141 -2.28 -4.21 -30.87
N TRP A 142 -1.64 -3.11 -31.33
CA TRP A 142 -1.37 -2.89 -32.75
C TRP A 142 -0.37 -3.89 -33.30
N LEU A 143 0.59 -4.35 -32.51
CA LEU A 143 1.57 -5.37 -32.89
C LEU A 143 0.94 -6.78 -32.95
N GLU A 144 0.09 -7.10 -31.98
CA GLU A 144 -0.44 -8.45 -31.78
C GLU A 144 -1.63 -8.79 -32.68
N VAL A 145 -2.43 -7.79 -33.09
CA VAL A 145 -3.65 -8.03 -33.87
C VAL A 145 -3.34 -8.33 -35.34
N PRO A 146 -3.73 -9.51 -35.83
CA PRO A 146 -3.61 -9.84 -37.26
C PRO A 146 -4.35 -8.84 -38.15
N LYS A 147 -3.80 -8.55 -39.35
CA LYS A 147 -4.40 -7.57 -40.25
C LYS A 147 -5.86 -7.88 -40.63
N GLN A 148 -6.26 -9.15 -40.63
CA GLN A 148 -7.62 -9.60 -40.88
C GLN A 148 -8.64 -9.27 -39.81
N GLU A 149 -8.18 -9.12 -38.56
CA GLU A 149 -9.05 -8.85 -37.40
C GLU A 149 -9.08 -7.35 -36.98
N ARG A 150 -8.45 -6.47 -37.75
CA ARG A 150 -8.42 -5.03 -37.46
C ARG A 150 -9.78 -4.36 -37.39
N ASN A 151 -10.83 -4.97 -37.88
CA ASN A 151 -12.21 -4.47 -37.70
C ASN A 151 -12.74 -4.67 -36.26
N GLU A 152 -12.07 -5.47 -35.46
CA GLU A 152 -12.42 -5.72 -34.05
C GLU A 152 -11.82 -4.68 -33.06
N TRP A 153 -11.01 -3.74 -33.54
CA TRP A 153 -10.40 -2.68 -32.72
C TRP A 153 -11.34 -1.98 -31.74
N PRO A 154 -12.58 -1.60 -32.11
CA PRO A 154 -13.49 -0.95 -31.18
C PRO A 154 -13.81 -1.82 -29.95
N ARG A 155 -13.89 -3.15 -30.13
CA ARG A 155 -14.13 -4.08 -29.01
C ARG A 155 -12.93 -4.20 -28.08
N MET A 156 -11.72 -4.22 -28.64
CA MET A 156 -10.48 -4.28 -27.86
C MET A 156 -10.27 -3.01 -27.03
N LEU A 157 -10.57 -1.84 -27.62
CA LEU A 157 -10.48 -0.55 -26.91
C LEU A 157 -11.44 -0.42 -25.72
N ILE A 158 -12.56 -1.15 -25.71
CA ILE A 158 -13.50 -1.17 -24.57
C ILE A 158 -12.84 -1.73 -23.30
N GLY A 159 -11.86 -2.62 -23.42
CA GLY A 159 -11.11 -3.19 -22.31
C GLY A 159 -10.22 -2.18 -21.58
N LEU A 160 -9.75 -1.13 -22.26
CA LEU A 160 -8.80 -0.18 -21.68
C LEU A 160 -9.34 0.57 -20.45
N PRO A 161 -10.55 1.14 -20.43
CA PRO A 161 -11.10 1.75 -19.23
C PRO A 161 -11.23 0.78 -18.05
N LEU A 162 -11.62 -0.47 -18.33
CA LEU A 162 -11.74 -1.51 -17.30
C LEU A 162 -10.38 -1.85 -16.68
N MET A 163 -9.34 -1.93 -17.51
CA MET A 163 -7.96 -2.12 -17.06
C MET A 163 -7.51 -0.96 -16.16
N LEU A 164 -7.76 0.30 -16.56
CA LEU A 164 -7.42 1.47 -15.73
C LEU A 164 -8.14 1.46 -14.38
N ILE A 165 -9.42 1.07 -14.37
CA ILE A 165 -10.20 0.90 -13.13
C ILE A 165 -9.57 -0.19 -12.26
N GLY A 166 -9.23 -1.34 -12.84
CA GLY A 166 -8.56 -2.44 -12.16
C GLY A 166 -7.25 -2.01 -11.49
N MET A 167 -6.40 -1.27 -12.22
CA MET A 167 -5.14 -0.73 -11.69
C MET A 167 -5.36 0.29 -10.56
N ALA A 168 -6.47 1.04 -10.58
CA ALA A 168 -6.81 2.02 -9.55
C ALA A 168 -7.40 1.39 -8.26
N LEU A 169 -7.85 0.12 -8.30
CA LEU A 169 -8.47 -0.53 -7.14
C LEU A 169 -7.52 -0.63 -5.95
N TRP A 170 -6.27 -1.03 -6.20
CA TRP A 170 -5.26 -1.17 -5.15
C TRP A 170 -4.94 0.18 -4.44
N PRO A 171 -4.59 1.27 -5.15
CA PRO A 171 -4.43 2.59 -4.53
C PRO A 171 -5.68 3.07 -3.81
N SER A 172 -6.87 2.79 -4.36
CA SER A 172 -8.14 3.15 -3.73
C SER A 172 -8.34 2.45 -2.38
N ALA A 173 -8.07 1.13 -2.32
CA ALA A 173 -8.17 0.36 -1.09
C ALA A 173 -7.20 0.90 -0.01
N LEU A 174 -5.96 1.21 -0.38
CA LEU A 174 -4.98 1.80 0.54
C LEU A 174 -5.35 3.21 0.98
N ALA A 175 -5.92 4.02 0.09
CA ALA A 175 -6.40 5.37 0.41
C ALA A 175 -7.58 5.33 1.39
N VAL A 176 -8.53 4.41 1.20
CA VAL A 176 -9.64 4.16 2.13
C VAL A 176 -9.10 3.68 3.47
N TRP A 177 -8.17 2.74 3.49
CA TRP A 177 -7.52 2.27 4.72
C TRP A 177 -6.82 3.41 5.47
N ALA A 178 -6.05 4.25 4.77
CA ALA A 178 -5.40 5.41 5.37
C ALA A 178 -6.42 6.36 5.99
N ARG A 179 -7.54 6.63 5.30
CA ARG A 179 -8.60 7.51 5.79
C ARG A 179 -9.31 6.96 7.02
N ILE A 180 -9.61 5.65 7.07
CA ILE A 180 -10.20 4.98 8.25
C ILE A 180 -9.27 5.15 9.46
N ASN A 181 -7.96 5.08 9.26
CA ASN A 181 -6.96 5.26 10.30
C ASN A 181 -6.61 6.73 10.57
N GLN A 182 -7.39 7.69 10.04
CA GLN A 182 -7.19 9.14 10.21
C GLN A 182 -5.83 9.65 9.69
N HIS A 183 -5.33 9.03 8.61
CA HIS A 183 -4.10 9.44 7.93
C HIS A 183 -4.42 10.10 6.59
N GLU A 184 -3.44 10.83 6.06
CA GLU A 184 -3.55 11.40 4.71
C GLU A 184 -3.66 10.29 3.66
N ALA A 185 -4.80 10.27 2.97
CA ALA A 185 -5.04 9.34 1.88
C ALA A 185 -4.34 9.84 0.60
N ARG A 186 -3.05 9.64 0.47
CA ARG A 186 -2.25 10.12 -0.68
C ARG A 186 -2.53 9.33 -1.97
N PHE A 187 -3.80 9.25 -2.34
CA PHE A 187 -4.33 8.45 -3.45
C PHE A 187 -3.59 8.69 -4.77
N PHE A 188 -3.42 9.95 -5.18
CA PHE A 188 -2.77 10.26 -6.45
C PHE A 188 -1.29 9.85 -6.48
N ALA A 189 -0.58 9.94 -5.36
CA ALA A 189 0.81 9.46 -5.29
C ALA A 189 0.88 7.94 -5.42
N GLN A 190 0.01 7.21 -4.73
CA GLN A 190 -0.10 5.75 -4.83
C GLN A 190 -0.52 5.31 -6.24
N LEU A 191 -1.45 6.04 -6.86
CA LEU A 191 -1.89 5.82 -8.24
C LEU A 191 -0.72 6.01 -9.22
N GLY A 192 0.02 7.12 -9.11
CA GLY A 192 1.19 7.38 -9.95
C GLY A 192 2.28 6.31 -9.80
N ILE A 193 2.57 5.87 -8.58
CA ILE A 193 3.52 4.76 -8.32
C ILE A 193 3.02 3.47 -8.99
N THR A 194 1.73 3.18 -8.90
CA THR A 194 1.14 1.97 -9.50
C THR A 194 1.24 2.01 -11.03
N PHE A 195 0.93 3.13 -11.69
CA PHE A 195 1.11 3.26 -13.14
C PHE A 195 2.58 3.20 -13.56
N ALA A 196 3.49 3.84 -12.81
CA ALA A 196 4.92 3.74 -13.07
C ALA A 196 5.41 2.28 -12.98
N PHE A 197 4.89 1.51 -12.02
CA PHE A 197 5.15 0.08 -11.92
C PHE A 197 4.69 -0.68 -13.16
N PHE A 198 3.44 -0.53 -13.59
CA PHE A 198 2.93 -1.25 -14.75
C PHE A 198 3.67 -0.90 -16.04
N ILE A 199 4.02 0.38 -16.23
CA ILE A 199 4.87 0.80 -17.35
C ILE A 199 6.23 0.09 -17.30
N THR A 200 6.87 0.08 -16.13
CA THR A 200 8.16 -0.61 -15.94
C THR A 200 8.05 -2.09 -16.21
N TRP A 201 6.97 -2.72 -15.73
CA TRP A 201 6.65 -4.13 -15.97
C TRP A 201 6.54 -4.43 -17.47
N THR A 202 5.70 -3.69 -18.20
CA THR A 202 5.49 -3.86 -19.65
C THR A 202 6.78 -3.67 -20.46
N LEU A 203 7.61 -2.67 -20.09
CA LEU A 203 8.89 -2.43 -20.76
C LEU A 203 9.89 -3.56 -20.50
N LEU A 204 9.98 -4.04 -19.25
CA LEU A 204 10.86 -5.17 -18.90
C LEU A 204 10.41 -6.45 -19.61
N ASP A 205 9.11 -6.73 -19.62
CA ASP A 205 8.54 -7.88 -20.33
C ASP A 205 8.92 -7.86 -21.81
N GLY A 206 8.76 -6.73 -22.48
CA GLY A 206 9.18 -6.55 -23.86
C GLY A 206 10.68 -6.76 -24.07
N ILE A 207 11.54 -6.25 -23.18
CA ILE A 207 13.00 -6.45 -23.26
C ILE A 207 13.34 -7.92 -23.07
N PHE A 208 12.77 -8.59 -22.06
CA PHE A 208 13.01 -10.01 -21.82
C PHE A 208 12.51 -10.89 -22.94
N SER A 209 11.38 -10.54 -23.59
CA SER A 209 10.85 -11.22 -24.75
C SER A 209 11.85 -11.22 -25.93
N VAL A 210 12.43 -10.04 -26.23
CA VAL A 210 13.47 -9.92 -27.30
C VAL A 210 14.73 -10.70 -26.93
N VAL A 211 15.20 -10.59 -25.69
CA VAL A 211 16.41 -11.29 -25.25
C VAL A 211 16.21 -12.81 -25.23
N ASN A 212 15.04 -13.27 -24.76
CA ASN A 212 14.72 -14.70 -24.73
C ASN A 212 14.60 -15.30 -26.13
N PHE A 213 14.01 -14.56 -27.06
CA PHE A 213 13.98 -14.94 -28.48
C PHE A 213 15.41 -15.12 -29.04
N SER A 214 16.31 -14.17 -28.77
CA SER A 214 17.69 -14.22 -29.23
C SER A 214 18.51 -15.33 -28.56
N ALA A 215 18.19 -15.68 -27.32
CA ALA A 215 18.91 -16.69 -26.54
C ALA A 215 18.33 -18.11 -26.67
N ASN A 216 17.44 -18.35 -27.66
CA ASN A 216 16.79 -19.63 -27.90
C ASN A 216 16.11 -20.24 -26.66
N GLY A 217 15.49 -19.40 -25.82
CA GLY A 217 14.72 -19.86 -24.66
C GLY A 217 15.57 -20.40 -23.51
N ALA A 218 16.78 -19.85 -23.30
CA ALA A 218 17.64 -20.29 -22.21
C ALA A 218 16.93 -20.20 -20.84
N SER A 219 16.83 -21.30 -20.12
CA SER A 219 16.09 -21.41 -18.84
C SER A 219 16.54 -20.40 -17.77
N ILE A 220 17.81 -20.00 -17.77
CA ILE A 220 18.33 -18.98 -16.85
C ILE A 220 17.70 -17.61 -17.08
N LEU A 221 17.38 -17.27 -18.32
CA LEU A 221 16.71 -16.01 -18.69
C LEU A 221 15.26 -15.95 -18.18
N SER A 222 14.54 -17.06 -18.26
CA SER A 222 13.19 -17.16 -17.73
C SER A 222 13.18 -16.93 -16.21
N TRP A 223 14.10 -17.57 -15.47
CA TRP A 223 14.26 -17.32 -14.04
C TRP A 223 14.63 -15.86 -13.72
N LEU A 224 15.53 -15.26 -14.49
CA LEU A 224 15.92 -13.87 -14.30
C LEU A 224 14.75 -12.92 -14.54
N HIS A 225 13.91 -13.22 -15.53
CA HIS A 225 12.68 -12.47 -15.81
C HIS A 225 11.73 -12.51 -14.60
N GLU A 226 11.40 -13.70 -14.10
CA GLU A 226 10.52 -13.89 -12.96
C GLU A 226 11.04 -13.17 -11.70
N VAL A 227 12.32 -13.30 -11.39
CA VAL A 227 12.94 -12.62 -10.25
C VAL A 227 12.88 -11.10 -10.40
N THR A 228 13.12 -10.58 -11.61
CA THR A 228 13.08 -9.15 -11.88
C THR A 228 11.66 -8.60 -11.71
N GLN A 229 10.66 -9.30 -12.25
CA GLN A 229 9.26 -8.91 -12.09
C GLN A 229 8.84 -8.92 -10.62
N TRP A 230 9.23 -9.94 -9.87
CA TRP A 230 8.98 -10.00 -8.43
C TRP A 230 9.61 -8.83 -7.67
N LEU A 231 10.87 -8.49 -7.96
CA LEU A 231 11.53 -7.34 -7.34
C LEU A 231 10.81 -6.03 -7.62
N VAL A 232 10.39 -5.80 -8.85
CA VAL A 232 9.64 -4.60 -9.24
C VAL A 232 8.29 -4.53 -8.52
N LEU A 233 7.59 -5.67 -8.37
CA LEU A 233 6.35 -5.77 -7.61
C LEU A 233 6.56 -5.44 -6.13
N VAL A 234 7.59 -6.01 -5.49
CA VAL A 234 7.92 -5.74 -4.08
C VAL A 234 8.29 -4.27 -3.86
N LEU A 235 9.01 -3.67 -4.80
CA LEU A 235 9.32 -2.23 -4.76
C LEU A 235 8.06 -1.36 -4.83
N MET A 236 7.14 -1.66 -5.74
CA MET A 236 5.85 -0.97 -5.86
C MET A 236 5.02 -1.09 -4.58
N LEU A 237 4.86 -2.32 -4.07
CA LEU A 237 4.11 -2.55 -2.82
C LEU A 237 4.76 -1.82 -1.64
N SER A 238 6.10 -1.88 -1.53
CA SER A 238 6.84 -1.20 -0.47
C SER A 238 6.67 0.31 -0.53
N ALA A 239 6.71 0.91 -1.72
CA ALA A 239 6.50 2.34 -1.91
C ALA A 239 5.06 2.77 -1.56
N ASN A 240 4.06 2.00 -1.98
CA ASN A 240 2.66 2.25 -1.63
C ASN A 240 2.42 2.09 -0.12
N PHE A 241 2.95 1.04 0.52
CA PHE A 241 2.86 0.86 1.98
C PHE A 241 3.61 1.94 2.76
N TYR A 242 4.70 2.46 2.18
CA TYR A 242 5.44 3.55 2.80
C TYR A 242 4.58 4.81 2.93
N LEU A 243 3.73 5.10 1.94
CA LEU A 243 2.81 6.23 1.94
C LEU A 243 1.52 5.98 2.74
N ALA A 244 1.03 4.72 2.79
CA ALA A 244 -0.28 4.39 3.36
C ALA A 244 -0.23 3.96 4.83
N LEU A 245 0.87 3.32 5.29
CA LEU A 245 0.94 2.67 6.58
C LEU A 245 1.92 3.38 7.53
N GLN A 246 1.52 3.55 8.79
CA GLN A 246 2.38 4.11 9.85
C GLN A 246 2.98 3.00 10.74
N ILE A 247 3.62 2.02 10.12
CA ILE A 247 4.37 0.97 10.79
C ILE A 247 5.87 1.14 10.48
N SER A 248 6.74 0.41 11.18
CA SER A 248 8.18 0.47 10.91
C SER A 248 8.51 0.07 9.47
N THR A 249 9.54 0.68 8.88
CA THR A 249 9.96 0.43 7.50
C THR A 249 10.22 -1.06 7.24
N LEU A 250 10.86 -1.75 8.18
CA LEU A 250 11.11 -3.19 8.07
C LEU A 250 9.80 -3.98 7.93
N ARG A 251 8.76 -3.67 8.73
CA ARG A 251 7.46 -4.35 8.63
C ARG A 251 6.76 -4.08 7.31
N LYS A 252 6.89 -2.87 6.75
CA LYS A 252 6.34 -2.53 5.41
C LYS A 252 6.97 -3.39 4.32
N VAL A 253 8.31 -3.51 4.33
CA VAL A 253 9.05 -4.32 3.36
C VAL A 253 8.72 -5.82 3.53
N LEU A 254 8.70 -6.33 4.75
CA LEU A 254 8.31 -7.72 5.01
C LEU A 254 6.89 -8.02 4.52
N LEU A 255 5.94 -7.12 4.75
CA LEU A 255 4.57 -7.28 4.27
C LEU A 255 4.53 -7.29 2.73
N ALA A 256 5.24 -6.36 2.07
CA ALA A 256 5.34 -6.29 0.62
C ALA A 256 5.96 -7.57 0.03
N THR A 257 7.05 -8.06 0.64
CA THR A 257 7.73 -9.29 0.25
C THR A 257 6.83 -10.51 0.41
N SER A 258 6.10 -10.61 1.53
CA SER A 258 5.17 -11.72 1.78
C SER A 258 4.04 -11.76 0.76
N ILE A 259 3.42 -10.61 0.44
CA ILE A 259 2.38 -10.53 -0.58
C ILE A 259 2.95 -10.87 -1.97
N GLY A 260 4.10 -10.29 -2.33
CA GLY A 260 4.77 -10.60 -3.60
C GLY A 260 5.12 -12.08 -3.73
N PHE A 261 5.54 -12.72 -2.63
CA PHE A 261 5.84 -14.15 -2.61
C PHE A 261 4.59 -15.02 -2.83
N VAL A 262 3.46 -14.66 -2.21
CA VAL A 262 2.19 -15.38 -2.44
C VAL A 262 1.74 -15.26 -3.89
N ILE A 263 1.89 -14.08 -4.51
CA ILE A 263 1.52 -13.87 -5.92
C ILE A 263 2.40 -14.73 -6.84
N ILE A 264 3.72 -14.79 -6.60
CA ILE A 264 4.61 -15.60 -7.43
C ILE A 264 4.40 -17.10 -7.23
N LEU A 265 4.10 -17.56 -6.01
CA LEU A 265 3.73 -18.95 -5.77
C LEU A 265 2.50 -19.34 -6.58
N GLN A 266 1.50 -18.47 -6.65
CA GLN A 266 0.30 -18.71 -7.44
C GLN A 266 0.61 -18.79 -8.94
N SER A 267 1.56 -17.98 -9.46
CA SER A 267 1.97 -18.06 -10.87
C SER A 267 2.77 -19.34 -11.17
N LEU A 268 3.62 -19.79 -10.26
CA LEU A 268 4.36 -21.02 -10.38
C LEU A 268 3.45 -22.26 -10.34
N ASP A 269 2.47 -22.28 -9.45
CA ASP A 269 1.54 -23.40 -9.31
C ASP A 269 0.68 -23.58 -10.58
N THR A 270 0.19 -22.48 -11.15
CA THR A 270 -0.51 -22.53 -12.44
C THR A 270 0.40 -22.99 -13.58
N GLY A 271 1.69 -22.63 -13.57
CA GLY A 271 2.69 -23.10 -14.53
C GLY A 271 2.96 -24.61 -14.42
N LEU A 272 3.07 -25.12 -13.20
CA LEU A 272 3.29 -26.56 -12.95
C LEU A 272 2.06 -27.38 -13.29
N LEU A 273 0.88 -26.97 -12.84
CA LEU A 273 -0.40 -27.65 -13.17
C LEU A 273 -0.74 -27.61 -14.66
N MET A 274 -0.42 -26.50 -15.34
CA MET A 274 -0.64 -26.37 -16.78
C MET A 274 0.38 -27.16 -17.60
N ASN A 275 1.59 -27.46 -17.09
CA ASN A 275 2.57 -28.27 -17.82
C ASN A 275 2.11 -29.72 -17.96
N GLU A 276 1.46 -30.32 -16.97
CA GLU A 276 0.85 -31.64 -17.12
C GLU A 276 -0.25 -31.66 -18.19
N PHE A 277 -1.02 -30.54 -18.35
CA PHE A 277 -2.04 -30.42 -19.37
C PHE A 277 -1.48 -30.00 -20.75
N ARG A 278 -0.34 -29.28 -20.79
CA ARG A 278 0.31 -28.82 -22.02
C ARG A 278 1.05 -29.90 -22.78
N GLN A 279 1.39 -31.01 -22.15
CA GLN A 279 1.99 -32.16 -22.87
C GLN A 279 1.06 -32.75 -23.93
N MET A 280 -0.24 -32.45 -23.91
CA MET A 280 -1.19 -32.90 -24.91
C MET A 280 -1.36 -31.97 -26.13
N LEU A 281 -0.89 -30.73 -26.07
CA LEU A 281 -1.04 -29.77 -27.16
C LEU A 281 0.31 -29.14 -27.53
N PRO A 282 0.76 -29.21 -28.79
CA PRO A 282 1.99 -28.53 -29.18
C PRO A 282 1.82 -27.02 -28.98
N THR A 283 2.69 -26.42 -28.17
CA THR A 283 2.76 -24.98 -28.00
C THR A 283 3.37 -24.36 -29.24
N TYR A 284 2.52 -23.78 -30.07
CA TYR A 284 2.98 -23.02 -31.23
C TYR A 284 3.10 -21.55 -30.84
N ASP A 285 4.32 -21.02 -30.88
CA ASP A 285 4.55 -19.59 -30.77
C ASP A 285 4.48 -18.99 -32.16
N SER A 286 3.40 -18.20 -32.42
CA SER A 286 3.16 -17.55 -33.70
C SER A 286 3.89 -16.23 -33.86
N SER A 287 4.61 -15.77 -32.84
CA SER A 287 5.32 -14.50 -32.87
C SER A 287 6.65 -14.63 -33.63
N LEU A 288 6.65 -14.09 -34.86
CA LEU A 288 7.85 -13.93 -35.65
C LEU A 288 8.45 -12.55 -35.40
N MET A 289 9.54 -12.52 -34.67
CA MET A 289 10.29 -11.27 -34.50
C MET A 289 11.16 -10.97 -35.72
N PRO A 290 11.36 -9.68 -36.09
CA PRO A 290 12.24 -9.32 -37.18
C PRO A 290 13.68 -9.82 -36.95
N LEU A 291 14.37 -10.23 -38.03
CA LEU A 291 15.77 -10.68 -37.97
C LEU A 291 16.72 -9.67 -37.31
N SER A 292 16.37 -8.38 -37.34
CA SER A 292 17.14 -7.32 -36.65
C SER A 292 17.18 -7.44 -35.13
N TYR A 293 16.27 -8.22 -34.51
CA TYR A 293 16.25 -8.52 -33.08
C TYR A 293 16.96 -9.82 -32.73
N TYR A 294 17.51 -10.54 -33.72
CA TYR A 294 18.27 -11.76 -33.47
C TYR A 294 19.77 -11.41 -33.38
N PHE A 295 20.36 -11.66 -32.23
CA PHE A 295 21.73 -11.30 -31.92
C PHE A 295 22.71 -12.46 -32.08
N ASN A 296 22.23 -13.69 -32.32
CA ASN A 296 23.09 -14.85 -32.53
C ASN A 296 23.46 -14.99 -34.03
N ASP A 297 24.58 -15.67 -34.28
CA ASP A 297 24.98 -16.01 -35.65
C ASP A 297 23.96 -16.95 -36.28
N PRO A 298 23.64 -16.77 -37.60
CA PRO A 298 22.72 -17.63 -38.29
C PRO A 298 23.26 -19.05 -38.40
N VAL A 299 22.44 -20.03 -38.06
CA VAL A 299 22.77 -21.47 -38.19
C VAL A 299 22.63 -21.90 -39.63
N SER A 300 23.56 -22.72 -40.13
CA SER A 300 23.50 -23.26 -41.48
C SER A 300 22.32 -24.24 -41.61
N GLN A 301 21.78 -24.41 -42.85
CA GLN A 301 20.69 -25.34 -43.07
C GLN A 301 21.05 -26.79 -42.70
N ALA A 302 22.31 -27.20 -42.91
CA ALA A 302 22.79 -28.51 -42.53
C ALA A 302 22.79 -28.74 -41.03
N GLU A 303 23.27 -27.77 -40.26
CA GLU A 303 23.32 -27.79 -38.80
C GLU A 303 21.92 -27.75 -38.19
N PHE A 304 20.98 -26.97 -38.78
CA PHE A 304 19.57 -26.96 -38.39
C PHE A 304 18.91 -28.33 -38.61
N SER A 305 19.20 -28.97 -39.77
CA SER A 305 18.68 -30.29 -40.06
C SER A 305 19.20 -31.36 -39.10
N GLU A 306 20.48 -31.28 -38.69
CA GLU A 306 21.11 -32.21 -37.74
C GLU A 306 20.53 -32.03 -36.34
N SER A 307 20.38 -30.79 -35.86
CA SER A 307 19.74 -30.49 -34.59
C SER A 307 18.27 -30.90 -34.50
N SER A 308 17.55 -30.83 -35.64
CA SER A 308 16.16 -31.31 -35.72
C SER A 308 16.04 -32.82 -35.53
N VAL A 309 17.02 -33.61 -36.02
CA VAL A 309 17.03 -35.07 -35.77
C VAL A 309 17.18 -35.42 -34.30
N GLU A 310 17.99 -34.66 -33.56
CA GLU A 310 18.15 -34.84 -32.11
C GLU A 310 16.86 -34.55 -31.37
N LEU A 311 16.12 -33.52 -31.77
CA LEU A 311 14.82 -33.15 -31.22
C LEU A 311 13.79 -34.27 -31.37
N PHE A 312 13.74 -34.93 -32.52
CA PHE A 312 12.88 -36.10 -32.76
C PHE A 312 13.25 -37.31 -31.90
N LYS A 313 14.53 -37.53 -31.62
CA LYS A 313 14.97 -38.59 -30.72
C LYS A 313 14.50 -38.32 -29.28
N GLN A 314 14.63 -37.08 -28.79
CA GLN A 314 14.15 -36.71 -27.47
C GLN A 314 12.64 -36.92 -27.31
N VAL A 315 11.85 -36.59 -28.35
CA VAL A 315 10.39 -36.83 -28.34
C VAL A 315 10.08 -38.34 -28.29
N ASP A 316 10.81 -39.17 -29.04
CA ASP A 316 10.63 -40.60 -29.01
C ASP A 316 11.03 -41.23 -27.66
N GLU A 317 12.09 -40.73 -27.02
CA GLU A 317 12.52 -41.15 -25.68
C GLU A 317 11.46 -40.80 -24.62
N THR A 318 10.95 -39.55 -24.61
CA THR A 318 9.88 -39.11 -23.70
C THR A 318 8.62 -39.97 -23.88
N ARG A 319 8.24 -40.27 -25.12
CA ARG A 319 7.09 -41.12 -25.44
C ARG A 319 7.27 -42.55 -24.93
N LEU A 320 8.49 -43.09 -24.98
CA LEU A 320 8.79 -44.44 -24.46
C LEU A 320 8.80 -44.48 -22.93
N GLU A 321 9.15 -43.36 -22.27
CA GLU A 321 9.07 -43.25 -20.81
C GLU A 321 7.62 -43.17 -20.34
N ASP A 322 6.79 -42.34 -20.97
CA ASP A 322 5.34 -42.25 -20.70
C ASP A 322 4.61 -43.57 -20.88
N LEU A 323 5.00 -44.37 -21.90
CA LEU A 323 4.45 -45.68 -22.11
C LEU A 323 4.89 -46.72 -21.05
N LYS A 324 6.01 -46.49 -20.35
CA LYS A 324 6.46 -47.36 -19.24
C LYS A 324 5.75 -46.98 -17.94
N GLU A 325 5.49 -45.73 -17.72
CA GLU A 325 4.78 -45.24 -16.51
C GLU A 325 3.27 -45.54 -16.56
N SER A 326 2.71 -45.74 -17.74
CA SER A 326 1.29 -46.08 -17.92
C SER A 326 0.96 -47.57 -17.79
N LYS A 327 1.95 -48.43 -17.53
CA LYS A 327 1.80 -49.86 -17.24
C LYS A 327 2.02 -50.18 -15.77
#